data_749f476724c38f64ccdc53773e8f49fb
#
_entry.id   749f476724c38f64ccdc53773e8f49fb
#
_cell.length_a   1.000
_cell.length_b   1.000
_cell.length_c   1.000
_cell.angle_alpha   90.00
_cell.angle_beta   90.00
_cell.angle_gamma   90.00
#
_symmetry.space_group_name_H-M   'P 1'
#
loop_
_entity.id
_entity.type
_entity.pdbx_description
1 polymer ?
#
loop_
_entity_poly.entity_id
_entity_poly.type
_entity_poly.pdbx_seq_one_letter_code
_entity_poly.pdbx_strand_id
1 'polypeptide(L)'
;MKLVKRLLWSIVLIVAAIWGFQNRTTLVPKVWAAASYTQAKLSAALSGHLGSKLMGADVADSSTTSSSQTTKTSQRQTAQATRKSSSTTAANATPVESIVQGVTLSKTYYYYFDSDVPTAGQRVFKDAIAIYNQTGLVHLVAGTAPKNSNSIEFSLYHKKMPQGETSIELGEGGPKIYQLMNWQGTTSHNQAKASLNGDYSMAFSDAVAVHELGHALGLDHSTDVNSVMYPVSQGHSELTASDIAGLKSIYQ
;
A
#
# COMPACT_ATOMS: atom_id res chain seq x y z
N MET A 1 -18.31 22.03 -52.83
CA MET A 1 -17.97 22.57 -51.49
C MET A 1 -18.11 21.60 -50.30
N LYS A 2 -19.14 20.73 -50.26
CA LYS A 2 -19.35 19.77 -49.15
C LYS A 2 -18.25 18.66 -49.06
N LEU A 3 -17.76 18.19 -50.19
CA LEU A 3 -16.70 17.16 -50.26
C LEU A 3 -15.35 17.66 -49.74
N VAL A 4 -14.95 18.89 -50.11
CA VAL A 4 -13.71 19.51 -49.67
C VAL A 4 -13.69 19.76 -48.14
N LYS A 5 -14.84 20.18 -47.59
CA LYS A 5 -14.95 20.32 -46.12
C LYS A 5 -14.81 18.99 -45.39
N ARG A 6 -15.39 17.91 -45.91
CA ARG A 6 -15.25 16.57 -45.32
C ARG A 6 -13.81 16.05 -45.36
N LEU A 7 -13.12 16.31 -46.48
CA LEU A 7 -11.73 15.93 -46.63
C LEU A 7 -10.80 16.69 -45.65
N LEU A 8 -11.02 18.01 -45.51
CA LEU A 8 -10.29 18.83 -44.56
C LEU A 8 -10.52 18.38 -43.10
N TRP A 9 -11.75 18.03 -42.70
CA TRP A 9 -12.05 17.52 -41.37
C TRP A 9 -11.40 16.15 -41.12
N SER A 10 -11.32 15.27 -42.12
CA SER A 10 -10.62 13.99 -42.02
C SER A 10 -9.13 14.16 -41.78
N ILE A 11 -8.50 15.12 -42.47
CA ILE A 11 -7.08 15.43 -42.28
C ILE A 11 -6.81 15.98 -40.87
N VAL A 12 -7.66 16.88 -40.39
CA VAL A 12 -7.53 17.42 -39.00
C VAL A 12 -7.64 16.32 -37.96
N LEU A 13 -8.56 15.36 -38.13
CA LEU A 13 -8.71 14.23 -37.20
C LEU A 13 -7.50 13.29 -37.23
N ILE A 14 -6.92 13.04 -38.42
CA ILE A 14 -5.73 12.21 -38.55
C ILE A 14 -4.51 12.90 -37.89
N VAL A 15 -4.33 14.20 -38.12
CA VAL A 15 -3.24 14.97 -37.50
C VAL A 15 -3.40 15.01 -35.98
N ALA A 16 -4.63 15.18 -35.46
CA ALA A 16 -4.91 15.16 -34.04
C ALA A 16 -4.64 13.77 -33.43
N ALA A 17 -4.97 12.69 -34.13
CA ALA A 17 -4.70 11.33 -33.72
C ALA A 17 -3.20 11.02 -33.67
N ILE A 18 -2.45 11.45 -34.69
CA ILE A 18 -0.97 11.29 -34.73
C ILE A 18 -0.33 12.11 -33.62
N TRP A 19 -0.76 13.34 -33.41
CA TRP A 19 -0.25 14.19 -32.34
C TRP A 19 -0.53 13.59 -30.95
N GLY A 20 -1.75 13.08 -30.72
CA GLY A 20 -2.13 12.39 -29.49
C GLY A 20 -1.33 11.10 -29.27
N PHE A 21 -1.03 10.36 -30.35
CA PHE A 21 -0.21 9.16 -30.28
C PHE A 21 1.26 9.48 -29.97
N GLN A 22 1.82 10.54 -30.56
CA GLN A 22 3.20 10.98 -30.29
C GLN A 22 3.36 11.57 -28.88
N ASN A 23 2.32 12.21 -28.33
CA ASN A 23 2.37 12.85 -27.01
C ASN A 23 1.72 12.00 -25.88
N ARG A 24 1.41 10.72 -26.14
CA ARG A 24 0.78 9.83 -25.14
C ARG A 24 1.59 9.68 -23.86
N THR A 25 2.92 9.78 -23.91
CA THR A 25 3.80 9.68 -22.75
C THR A 25 3.75 10.88 -21.81
N THR A 26 3.29 12.06 -22.32
CA THR A 26 3.20 13.28 -21.53
C THR A 26 1.77 13.60 -21.06
N LEU A 27 0.74 13.08 -21.72
CA LEU A 27 -0.65 13.38 -21.43
C LEU A 27 -1.26 12.40 -20.42
N VAL A 28 -0.94 11.11 -20.52
CA VAL A 28 -1.51 10.06 -19.65
C VAL A 28 -1.10 10.24 -18.17
N PRO A 29 0.16 10.55 -17.81
CA PRO A 29 0.53 10.75 -16.41
C PRO A 29 -0.18 11.94 -15.75
N LYS A 30 -0.41 13.03 -16.48
CA LYS A 30 -1.05 14.24 -15.93
C LYS A 30 -2.54 14.05 -15.63
N VAL A 31 -3.24 13.27 -16.42
CA VAL A 31 -4.67 12.98 -16.20
C VAL A 31 -4.84 12.01 -15.03
N TRP A 32 -3.95 11.05 -14.86
CA TRP A 32 -3.96 10.11 -13.72
C TRP A 32 -3.62 10.79 -12.39
N ALA A 33 -2.62 11.66 -12.38
CA ALA A 33 -2.26 12.42 -11.18
C ALA A 33 -3.38 13.35 -10.71
N ALA A 34 -4.15 13.95 -11.63
CA ALA A 34 -5.30 14.76 -11.28
C ALA A 34 -6.48 13.93 -10.75
N ALA A 35 -6.69 12.72 -11.26
CA ALA A 35 -7.77 11.83 -10.81
C ALA A 35 -7.51 11.26 -9.41
N SER A 36 -6.29 10.85 -9.10
CA SER A 36 -5.91 10.35 -7.78
C SER A 36 -5.96 11.45 -6.71
N TYR A 37 -5.54 12.68 -7.04
CA TYR A 37 -5.60 13.82 -6.13
C TYR A 37 -7.05 14.19 -5.74
N THR A 38 -8.00 14.13 -6.68
CA THR A 38 -9.42 14.42 -6.38
C THR A 38 -10.07 13.32 -5.56
N GLN A 39 -9.70 12.06 -5.76
CA GLN A 39 -10.22 10.92 -5.00
C GLN A 39 -9.72 10.93 -3.55
N ALA A 40 -8.44 11.24 -3.32
CA ALA A 40 -7.88 11.37 -1.98
C ALA A 40 -8.50 12.53 -1.18
N LYS A 41 -8.77 13.67 -1.82
CA LYS A 41 -9.45 14.80 -1.17
C LYS A 41 -10.93 14.50 -0.85
N LEU A 42 -11.61 13.74 -1.70
CA LEU A 42 -13.01 13.40 -1.48
C LEU A 42 -13.17 12.40 -0.32
N SER A 43 -12.29 11.41 -0.22
CA SER A 43 -12.30 10.43 0.88
C SER A 43 -11.95 11.09 2.23
N ALA A 44 -10.97 12.01 2.25
CA ALA A 44 -10.60 12.76 3.46
C ALA A 44 -11.73 13.70 3.92
N ALA A 45 -12.47 14.32 3.00
CA ALA A 45 -13.60 15.18 3.32
C ALA A 45 -14.81 14.40 3.85
N LEU A 46 -15.06 13.17 3.34
CA LEU A 46 -16.16 12.33 3.83
C LEU A 46 -15.86 11.72 5.21
N SER A 47 -14.63 11.30 5.48
CA SER A 47 -14.26 10.72 6.78
C SER A 47 -14.25 11.77 7.90
N GLY A 48 -13.87 13.03 7.60
CA GLY A 48 -13.90 14.13 8.58
C GLY A 48 -15.30 14.62 8.97
N HIS A 49 -16.29 14.45 8.08
CA HIS A 49 -17.64 14.99 8.32
C HIS A 49 -18.60 14.03 9.03
N LEU A 50 -18.32 12.74 9.01
CA LEU A 50 -19.12 11.72 9.71
C LEU A 50 -18.70 11.51 11.17
N GLY A 51 -17.44 11.77 11.52
CA GLY A 51 -16.94 11.61 12.89
C GLY A 51 -17.42 12.68 13.87
N SER A 52 -17.71 13.90 13.42
CA SER A 52 -18.13 15.00 14.28
C SER A 52 -19.64 15.09 14.54
N LYS A 53 -20.46 14.30 13.84
CA LYS A 53 -21.91 14.34 14.00
C LYS A 53 -22.49 13.24 14.92
N LEU A 54 -21.66 12.31 15.39
CA LEU A 54 -22.06 11.20 16.27
C LEU A 54 -21.65 11.38 17.75
N MET A 55 -21.00 12.50 18.11
CA MET A 55 -20.58 12.79 19.49
C MET A 55 -21.17 14.08 20.04
N GLY A 56 -22.43 14.35 19.81
CA GLY A 56 -23.10 15.50 20.34
C GLY A 56 -24.59 15.27 20.59
N ALA A 57 -24.92 14.57 21.67
CA ALA A 57 -26.21 14.73 22.35
C ALA A 57 -26.12 14.12 23.76
N ASP A 58 -26.07 15.03 24.72
CA ASP A 58 -26.62 14.98 26.07
C ASP A 58 -26.62 13.68 26.86
N VAL A 59 -25.95 13.71 28.03
CA VAL A 59 -26.61 13.42 29.32
C VAL A 59 -25.93 14.17 30.45
N ALA A 60 -26.73 14.97 31.13
CA ALA A 60 -26.42 15.62 32.39
C ALA A 60 -26.55 14.64 33.54
N ASP A 61 -25.64 14.79 34.51
CA ASP A 61 -25.80 14.75 35.95
C ASP A 61 -26.53 13.56 36.64
N SER A 62 -25.84 12.88 37.53
CA SER A 62 -26.13 12.77 38.95
C SER A 62 -25.14 11.89 39.68
N SER A 63 -24.59 12.44 40.70
CA SER A 63 -23.84 11.90 41.83
C SER A 63 -24.52 10.73 42.56
N THR A 64 -23.79 9.77 43.13
CA THR A 64 -23.65 9.54 44.59
C THR A 64 -23.04 8.17 44.93
N THR A 65 -21.89 8.20 45.55
CA THR A 65 -21.39 7.53 46.77
C THR A 65 -21.66 6.03 47.09
N SER A 66 -20.58 5.39 47.44
CA SER A 66 -20.33 4.50 48.62
C SER A 66 -20.19 3.00 48.40
N SER A 67 -19.00 2.58 48.60
CA SER A 67 -18.42 1.63 49.60
C SER A 67 -18.81 0.14 49.62
N SER A 68 -17.72 -0.61 49.66
CA SER A 68 -17.38 -1.70 50.59
C SER A 68 -17.64 -3.16 50.26
N GLN A 69 -16.50 -3.83 50.20
CA GLN A 69 -16.10 -5.08 50.88
C GLN A 69 -16.59 -6.46 50.39
N THR A 70 -15.57 -7.19 49.96
CA THR A 70 -15.11 -8.50 50.48
C THR A 70 -16.06 -9.70 50.46
N THR A 71 -15.76 -10.77 49.75
CA THR A 71 -15.24 -12.00 50.32
C THR A 71 -14.98 -13.09 49.28
N LYS A 72 -13.90 -13.85 49.52
CA LYS A 72 -13.42 -15.07 48.86
C LYS A 72 -14.49 -16.15 48.76
N THR A 73 -14.48 -16.95 47.73
CA THR A 73 -14.42 -18.41 47.88
C THR A 73 -14.04 -19.07 46.54
N SER A 74 -13.04 -19.93 46.65
CA SER A 74 -12.49 -20.82 45.66
C SER A 74 -13.49 -21.95 45.37
N GLN A 75 -13.69 -22.31 44.11
CA GLN A 75 -13.89 -23.72 43.75
C GLN A 75 -13.52 -23.97 42.27
N ARG A 76 -12.70 -24.98 42.17
CA ARG A 76 -12.13 -25.67 41.05
C ARG A 76 -13.18 -26.52 40.34
N GLN A 77 -13.34 -26.40 39.03
CA GLN A 77 -13.79 -27.56 38.24
C GLN A 77 -13.26 -27.50 36.80
N THR A 78 -12.73 -28.60 36.45
CA THR A 78 -12.06 -29.19 35.32
C THR A 78 -12.82 -29.11 34.02
N ALA A 79 -12.04 -28.79 32.96
CA ALA A 79 -12.07 -29.31 31.56
C ALA A 79 -13.40 -29.48 30.82
N GLN A 80 -13.50 -28.75 29.71
CA GLN A 80 -13.80 -29.41 28.45
C GLN A 80 -13.39 -28.46 27.26
N ALA A 81 -12.39 -28.89 26.55
CA ALA A 81 -11.96 -28.26 25.31
C ALA A 81 -13.02 -28.51 24.24
N THR A 82 -13.71 -27.45 23.83
CA THR A 82 -14.45 -27.48 22.57
C THR A 82 -13.77 -26.53 21.62
N ARG A 83 -13.07 -27.10 20.64
CA ARG A 83 -12.52 -26.39 19.51
C ARG A 83 -13.66 -25.71 18.75
N LYS A 84 -13.81 -24.42 18.96
CA LYS A 84 -14.58 -23.57 18.07
C LYS A 84 -13.55 -22.93 17.12
N SER A 85 -13.42 -23.53 15.95
CA SER A 85 -12.65 -23.00 14.83
C SER A 85 -13.19 -21.62 14.50
N SER A 86 -12.36 -20.62 14.69
CA SER A 86 -12.70 -19.22 14.57
C SER A 86 -12.66 -18.74 13.13
N SER A 87 -13.77 -18.31 12.63
CA SER A 87 -13.91 -17.44 11.46
C SER A 87 -13.68 -15.96 11.81
N THR A 88 -12.65 -15.63 12.62
CA THR A 88 -12.42 -14.27 13.12
C THR A 88 -11.20 -13.60 12.46
N THR A 89 -10.60 -14.21 11.42
CA THR A 89 -9.30 -13.75 10.89
C THR A 89 -9.43 -12.68 9.80
N ALA A 90 -10.59 -12.45 9.21
CA ALA A 90 -10.75 -11.51 8.12
C ALA A 90 -11.00 -10.04 8.56
N ALA A 91 -11.44 -9.81 9.79
CA ALA A 91 -11.82 -8.47 10.26
C ALA A 91 -10.65 -7.57 10.66
N ASN A 92 -9.44 -8.13 10.84
CA ASN A 92 -8.26 -7.41 11.34
C ASN A 92 -7.05 -7.51 10.40
N ALA A 93 -7.21 -7.93 9.16
CA ALA A 93 -6.10 -7.95 8.20
C ALA A 93 -5.78 -6.53 7.73
N THR A 94 -4.49 -6.22 7.60
CA THR A 94 -4.05 -5.00 6.90
C THR A 94 -4.65 -4.99 5.50
N PRO A 95 -5.29 -3.88 5.07
CA PRO A 95 -5.87 -3.76 3.75
C PRO A 95 -4.87 -4.06 2.64
N VAL A 96 -5.38 -4.42 1.47
CA VAL A 96 -4.56 -4.62 0.28
C VAL A 96 -4.92 -3.60 -0.78
N GLU A 97 -3.94 -3.18 -1.55
CA GLU A 97 -4.09 -2.25 -2.67
C GLU A 97 -5.16 -2.73 -3.63
N SER A 98 -6.05 -1.84 -4.04
CA SER A 98 -7.18 -2.19 -4.92
C SER A 98 -6.74 -2.83 -6.23
N ILE A 99 -5.56 -2.45 -6.74
CA ILE A 99 -5.01 -2.96 -8.00
C ILE A 99 -4.56 -4.43 -7.92
N VAL A 100 -4.32 -4.98 -6.70
CA VAL A 100 -3.93 -6.39 -6.51
C VAL A 100 -5.11 -7.28 -6.10
N GLN A 101 -6.27 -6.70 -5.80
CA GLN A 101 -7.45 -7.47 -5.41
C GLN A 101 -7.94 -8.35 -6.55
N GLY A 102 -8.07 -9.66 -6.27
CA GLY A 102 -8.49 -10.64 -7.27
C GLY A 102 -7.44 -10.95 -8.34
N VAL A 103 -6.20 -10.49 -8.16
CA VAL A 103 -5.08 -10.78 -9.06
C VAL A 103 -4.25 -11.92 -8.50
N THR A 104 -4.02 -12.95 -9.30
CA THR A 104 -3.09 -14.03 -8.93
C THR A 104 -1.66 -13.62 -9.25
N LEU A 105 -0.82 -13.49 -8.24
CA LEU A 105 0.60 -13.14 -8.35
C LEU A 105 1.49 -14.32 -7.93
N SER A 106 2.64 -14.47 -8.59
CA SER A 106 3.69 -15.38 -8.13
C SER A 106 4.25 -14.92 -6.79
N LYS A 107 4.67 -15.85 -5.94
CA LYS A 107 5.37 -15.54 -4.68
C LYS A 107 6.80 -15.05 -4.89
N THR A 108 7.41 -15.33 -6.04
CA THR A 108 8.80 -14.97 -6.33
C THR A 108 8.88 -13.62 -7.00
N TYR A 109 9.70 -12.76 -6.44
CA TYR A 109 10.05 -11.43 -6.93
C TYR A 109 11.54 -11.33 -7.16
N TYR A 110 11.96 -10.78 -8.31
CA TYR A 110 13.34 -10.45 -8.61
C TYR A 110 13.57 -8.98 -8.33
N TYR A 111 14.57 -8.64 -7.51
CA TYR A 111 14.82 -7.25 -7.17
C TYR A 111 16.18 -6.78 -7.64
N TYR A 112 16.28 -5.48 -7.89
CA TYR A 112 17.53 -4.78 -8.14
C TYR A 112 17.49 -3.39 -7.50
N PHE A 113 18.68 -2.85 -7.28
CA PHE A 113 18.85 -1.48 -6.82
C PHE A 113 19.19 -0.59 -8.00
N ASP A 114 18.58 0.58 -8.07
CA ASP A 114 19.04 1.63 -8.97
C ASP A 114 20.44 2.09 -8.56
N SER A 115 21.20 2.60 -9.52
CA SER A 115 22.61 2.98 -9.34
C SER A 115 22.83 4.11 -8.35
N ASP A 116 21.82 4.94 -8.13
CA ASP A 116 21.87 6.09 -7.21
C ASP A 116 21.54 5.73 -5.75
N VAL A 117 21.08 4.49 -5.48
CA VAL A 117 20.78 4.04 -4.11
C VAL A 117 22.07 3.85 -3.31
N PRO A 118 22.33 4.69 -2.28
CA PRO A 118 23.54 4.61 -1.49
C PRO A 118 23.55 3.36 -0.61
N THR A 119 24.72 3.00 -0.09
CA THR A 119 24.91 1.83 0.80
C THR A 119 23.92 1.82 1.96
N ALA A 120 23.61 2.98 2.55
CA ALA A 120 22.64 3.09 3.64
C ALA A 120 21.23 2.66 3.19
N GLY A 121 20.78 3.10 2.00
CA GLY A 121 19.49 2.70 1.42
C GLY A 121 19.47 1.21 1.07
N GLN A 122 20.54 0.71 0.46
CA GLN A 122 20.66 -0.74 0.17
C GLN A 122 20.60 -1.60 1.43
N ARG A 123 21.19 -1.13 2.55
CA ARG A 123 21.17 -1.85 3.83
C ARG A 123 19.73 -1.99 4.33
N VAL A 124 19.00 -0.88 4.50
CA VAL A 124 17.65 -0.92 5.06
C VAL A 124 16.67 -1.70 4.17
N PHE A 125 16.81 -1.65 2.83
CA PHE A 125 16.03 -2.49 1.95
C PHE A 125 16.40 -3.98 2.05
N LYS A 126 17.67 -4.33 2.25
CA LYS A 126 18.08 -5.73 2.47
C LYS A 126 17.52 -6.27 3.78
N ASP A 127 17.48 -5.45 4.83
CA ASP A 127 16.87 -5.80 6.11
C ASP A 127 15.34 -6.01 5.93
N ALA A 128 14.65 -5.12 5.20
CA ALA A 128 13.25 -5.29 4.85
C ALA A 128 13.00 -6.57 4.03
N ILE A 129 13.82 -6.86 3.03
CA ILE A 129 13.75 -8.09 2.22
C ILE A 129 13.84 -9.33 3.12
N ALA A 130 14.76 -9.34 4.09
CA ALA A 130 14.92 -10.45 5.01
C ALA A 130 13.65 -10.66 5.86
N ILE A 131 13.04 -9.58 6.36
CA ILE A 131 11.79 -9.61 7.14
C ILE A 131 10.66 -10.23 6.33
N TYR A 132 10.43 -9.77 5.10
CA TYR A 132 9.35 -10.33 4.25
C TYR A 132 9.62 -11.77 3.84
N ASN A 133 10.87 -12.13 3.51
CA ASN A 133 11.25 -13.50 3.18
C ASN A 133 11.05 -14.47 4.36
N GLN A 134 11.26 -14.04 5.60
CA GLN A 134 11.03 -14.85 6.80
C GLN A 134 9.56 -15.26 6.96
N THR A 135 8.61 -14.54 6.37
CA THR A 135 7.19 -14.92 6.40
C THR A 135 6.89 -16.20 5.62
N GLY A 136 7.73 -16.56 4.64
CA GLY A 136 7.49 -17.67 3.70
C GLY A 136 6.33 -17.43 2.74
N LEU A 137 5.74 -16.24 2.75
CA LEU A 137 4.62 -15.86 1.86
C LEU A 137 5.12 -15.34 0.52
N VAL A 138 6.26 -14.69 0.52
CA VAL A 138 6.97 -14.19 -0.66
C VAL A 138 8.41 -14.65 -0.65
N HIS A 139 9.06 -14.61 -1.82
CA HIS A 139 10.47 -14.96 -2.00
C HIS A 139 11.14 -13.92 -2.88
N LEU A 140 11.84 -12.97 -2.24
CA LEU A 140 12.54 -11.89 -2.90
C LEU A 140 13.99 -12.31 -3.16
N VAL A 141 14.40 -12.31 -4.43
CA VAL A 141 15.70 -12.78 -4.92
C VAL A 141 16.39 -11.66 -5.69
N ALA A 142 17.68 -11.44 -5.42
CA ALA A 142 18.47 -10.48 -6.19
C ALA A 142 18.66 -10.96 -7.63
N GLY A 143 18.46 -10.10 -8.61
CA GLY A 143 18.74 -10.38 -10.01
C GLY A 143 17.75 -9.82 -11.01
N THR A 144 17.98 -10.13 -12.28
CA THR A 144 17.10 -9.70 -13.37
C THR A 144 15.88 -10.61 -13.46
N ALA A 145 14.71 -10.00 -13.47
CA ALA A 145 13.46 -10.73 -13.62
C ALA A 145 13.35 -11.37 -15.01
N PRO A 146 12.99 -12.67 -15.10
CA PRO A 146 12.55 -13.25 -16.36
C PRO A 146 11.37 -12.48 -16.95
N LYS A 147 11.15 -12.62 -18.25
CA LYS A 147 10.00 -11.98 -18.92
C LYS A 147 8.70 -12.39 -18.24
N ASN A 148 7.82 -11.42 -17.98
CA ASN A 148 6.51 -11.62 -17.35
C ASN A 148 6.58 -12.20 -15.91
N SER A 149 7.68 -11.98 -15.20
CA SER A 149 7.83 -12.31 -13.79
C SER A 149 7.71 -11.06 -12.94
N ASN A 150 7.42 -11.26 -11.65
CA ASN A 150 7.39 -10.13 -10.70
C ASN A 150 8.78 -9.56 -10.51
N SER A 151 8.85 -8.24 -10.40
CA SER A 151 10.08 -7.50 -10.10
C SER A 151 9.84 -6.37 -9.13
N ILE A 152 10.90 -5.98 -8.40
CA ILE A 152 10.91 -4.79 -7.56
C ILE A 152 12.16 -3.97 -7.89
N GLU A 153 11.95 -2.70 -8.19
CA GLU A 153 13.00 -1.71 -8.29
C GLU A 153 13.12 -0.95 -6.97
N PHE A 154 14.29 -0.97 -6.37
CA PHE A 154 14.62 -0.11 -5.24
C PHE A 154 15.36 1.12 -5.73
N SER A 155 14.85 2.31 -5.40
CA SER A 155 15.38 3.57 -5.93
C SER A 155 15.32 4.70 -4.91
N LEU A 156 15.85 5.86 -5.30
CA LEU A 156 15.66 7.12 -4.60
C LEU A 156 14.78 8.06 -5.40
N TYR A 157 14.17 8.99 -4.70
CA TYR A 157 13.66 10.23 -5.25
C TYR A 157 14.03 11.40 -4.33
N HIS A 158 13.90 12.62 -4.83
CA HIS A 158 14.24 13.84 -4.09
C HIS A 158 13.04 14.77 -4.09
N LYS A 159 12.46 14.98 -2.89
CA LYS A 159 11.28 15.81 -2.72
C LYS A 159 11.34 16.52 -1.37
N LYS A 160 11.62 17.80 -1.41
CA LYS A 160 11.54 18.66 -0.22
C LYS A 160 10.09 19.04 0.03
N MET A 161 9.64 18.84 1.25
CA MET A 161 8.30 19.26 1.65
C MET A 161 8.24 20.78 1.78
N PRO A 162 7.11 21.41 1.39
CA PRO A 162 6.91 22.85 1.56
C PRO A 162 7.01 23.28 3.02
N GLN A 163 7.46 24.50 3.26
CA GLN A 163 7.47 25.05 4.61
C GLN A 163 6.05 25.15 5.17
N GLY A 164 5.86 24.66 6.39
CA GLY A 164 4.56 24.63 7.08
C GLY A 164 3.79 23.32 6.94
N GLU A 165 4.27 22.36 6.18
CA GLU A 165 3.73 21.00 6.21
C GLU A 165 4.07 20.34 7.54
N THR A 166 3.08 19.65 8.13
CA THR A 166 3.21 18.95 9.42
C THR A 166 3.73 17.53 9.28
N SER A 167 3.79 17.01 8.05
CA SER A 167 4.27 15.65 7.73
C SER A 167 5.35 15.71 6.67
N ILE A 168 6.29 14.77 6.76
CA ILE A 168 7.36 14.58 5.79
C ILE A 168 7.12 13.25 5.09
N GLU A 169 7.12 13.26 3.76
CA GLU A 169 7.08 12.05 2.95
C GLU A 169 8.48 11.45 2.89
N LEU A 170 8.65 10.27 3.51
CA LEU A 170 9.94 9.60 3.65
C LEU A 170 10.19 8.54 2.58
N GLY A 171 9.13 8.05 1.95
CA GLY A 171 9.22 7.06 0.90
C GLY A 171 8.00 7.08 -0.01
N GLU A 172 8.05 6.31 -1.06
CA GLU A 172 6.92 5.95 -1.91
C GLU A 172 7.10 4.53 -2.42
N GLY A 173 6.06 3.73 -2.35
CA GLY A 173 6.04 2.38 -2.84
C GLY A 173 4.72 2.04 -3.51
N GLY A 174 4.73 0.98 -4.30
CA GLY A 174 3.48 0.49 -4.87
C GLY A 174 3.64 -0.58 -5.94
N PRO A 175 2.57 -1.37 -6.14
CA PRO A 175 2.51 -2.36 -7.18
C PRO A 175 2.18 -1.73 -8.53
N LYS A 176 2.68 -2.34 -9.59
CA LYS A 176 2.31 -2.05 -10.97
C LYS A 176 1.96 -3.34 -11.67
N ILE A 177 0.66 -3.61 -11.77
CA ILE A 177 0.16 -4.88 -12.26
C ILE A 177 0.05 -4.87 -13.79
N TYR A 178 0.64 -5.88 -14.41
CA TYR A 178 0.47 -6.19 -15.83
C TYR A 178 -0.30 -7.49 -15.97
N GLN A 179 -1.33 -7.48 -16.81
CA GLN A 179 -2.12 -8.66 -17.13
C GLN A 179 -2.00 -8.97 -18.62
N LEU A 180 -1.66 -10.21 -18.90
CA LEU A 180 -1.59 -10.74 -20.26
C LEU A 180 -2.72 -11.74 -20.45
N MET A 181 -3.66 -11.39 -21.30
CA MET A 181 -4.80 -12.25 -21.64
C MET A 181 -4.53 -12.97 -22.96
N ASN A 182 -4.66 -14.28 -22.96
CA ASN A 182 -4.57 -15.12 -24.16
C ASN A 182 -5.67 -16.22 -24.10
N TRP A 183 -5.71 -17.07 -25.12
CA TRP A 183 -6.69 -18.16 -25.20
C TRP A 183 -6.55 -19.22 -24.09
N GLN A 184 -5.42 -19.25 -23.38
CA GLN A 184 -5.14 -20.15 -22.24
C GLN A 184 -5.54 -19.55 -20.90
N GLY A 185 -5.91 -18.26 -20.87
CA GLY A 185 -6.29 -17.55 -19.66
C GLY A 185 -5.54 -16.23 -19.46
N THR A 186 -5.62 -15.72 -18.24
CA THR A 186 -4.94 -14.47 -17.83
C THR A 186 -3.75 -14.82 -16.94
N THR A 187 -2.58 -14.30 -17.29
CA THR A 187 -1.39 -14.32 -16.44
C THR A 187 -1.09 -12.92 -15.96
N SER A 188 -0.70 -12.77 -14.69
CA SER A 188 -0.41 -11.46 -14.11
C SER A 188 0.99 -11.44 -13.52
N HIS A 189 1.63 -10.28 -13.60
CA HIS A 189 2.89 -10.03 -12.90
C HIS A 189 2.93 -8.58 -12.40
N ASN A 190 3.66 -8.38 -11.32
CA ASN A 190 3.83 -7.10 -10.66
C ASN A 190 5.23 -6.56 -10.92
N GLN A 191 5.35 -5.37 -11.53
CA GLN A 191 6.60 -4.62 -11.66
C GLN A 191 6.56 -3.47 -10.66
N ALA A 192 6.81 -3.81 -9.40
CA ALA A 192 6.70 -2.89 -8.29
C ALA A 192 7.91 -1.97 -8.16
N LYS A 193 7.71 -0.90 -7.40
CA LYS A 193 8.77 0.03 -7.01
C LYS A 193 8.66 0.34 -5.52
N ALA A 194 9.81 0.47 -4.85
CA ALA A 194 9.92 1.00 -3.50
C ALA A 194 11.08 2.00 -3.47
N SER A 195 10.82 3.22 -3.02
CA SER A 195 11.77 4.33 -3.10
C SER A 195 11.86 5.07 -1.79
N LEU A 196 13.05 5.54 -1.42
CA LEU A 196 13.28 6.40 -0.27
C LEU A 196 13.48 7.85 -0.72
N ASN A 197 13.03 8.79 0.10
CA ASN A 197 13.26 10.21 -0.17
C ASN A 197 14.66 10.62 0.28
N GLY A 198 15.58 10.74 -0.68
CA GLY A 198 16.99 11.07 -0.44
C GLY A 198 17.25 12.45 0.18
N ASP A 199 16.25 13.33 0.23
CA ASP A 199 16.39 14.65 0.87
C ASP A 199 16.31 14.57 2.40
N TYR A 200 15.92 13.43 2.98
CA TYR A 200 15.77 13.24 4.42
C TYR A 200 16.51 12.01 4.93
N SER A 201 17.44 12.22 5.86
CA SER A 201 18.19 11.09 6.48
C SER A 201 17.29 10.11 7.22
N MET A 202 16.15 10.55 7.73
CA MET A 202 15.14 9.71 8.40
C MET A 202 14.49 8.68 7.45
N ALA A 203 14.52 8.91 6.13
CA ALA A 203 14.05 7.96 5.13
C ALA A 203 14.86 6.65 5.13
N PHE A 204 16.16 6.73 5.50
CA PHE A 204 17.06 5.58 5.53
C PHE A 204 16.93 4.79 6.84
N SER A 205 15.70 4.38 7.19
CA SER A 205 15.39 3.55 8.36
C SER A 205 14.71 2.25 7.94
N ASP A 206 14.87 1.20 8.75
CA ASP A 206 14.26 -0.10 8.49
C ASP A 206 12.73 0.01 8.48
N ALA A 207 12.16 0.84 9.37
CA ALA A 207 10.71 1.06 9.42
C ALA A 207 10.14 1.62 8.10
N VAL A 208 10.81 2.61 7.50
CA VAL A 208 10.39 3.16 6.21
C VAL A 208 10.60 2.14 5.09
N ALA A 209 11.74 1.46 5.04
CA ALA A 209 12.01 0.46 4.01
C ALA A 209 11.01 -0.72 4.06
N VAL A 210 10.63 -1.19 5.26
CA VAL A 210 9.63 -2.25 5.43
C VAL A 210 8.25 -1.76 4.98
N HIS A 211 7.87 -0.52 5.30
CA HIS A 211 6.61 0.11 4.87
C HIS A 211 6.51 0.19 3.34
N GLU A 212 7.52 0.77 2.67
CA GLU A 212 7.52 0.92 1.21
C GLU A 212 7.56 -0.42 0.47
N LEU A 213 8.30 -1.40 1.02
CA LEU A 213 8.27 -2.76 0.48
C LEU A 213 6.92 -3.42 0.67
N GLY A 214 6.20 -3.12 1.75
CA GLY A 214 4.82 -3.55 1.97
C GLY A 214 3.89 -3.09 0.86
N HIS A 215 3.94 -1.80 0.50
CA HIS A 215 3.20 -1.26 -0.65
C HIS A 215 3.61 -1.93 -1.96
N ALA A 216 4.90 -2.09 -2.21
CA ALA A 216 5.40 -2.78 -3.41
C ALA A 216 4.86 -4.21 -3.54
N LEU A 217 4.65 -4.89 -2.41
CA LEU A 217 4.07 -6.23 -2.35
C LEU A 217 2.53 -6.24 -2.38
N GLY A 218 1.88 -5.07 -2.30
CA GLY A 218 0.44 -4.92 -2.47
C GLY A 218 -0.34 -4.66 -1.18
N LEU A 219 0.30 -4.41 -0.04
CA LEU A 219 -0.38 -3.95 1.17
C LEU A 219 -0.75 -2.46 1.04
N ASP A 220 -1.92 -2.11 1.53
CA ASP A 220 -2.39 -0.73 1.68
C ASP A 220 -2.22 -0.26 3.14
N HIS A 221 -2.46 1.00 3.42
CA HIS A 221 -2.36 1.57 4.74
C HIS A 221 -3.28 0.89 5.76
N SER A 222 -2.73 0.65 6.95
CA SER A 222 -3.44 0.13 8.12
C SER A 222 -3.91 1.25 9.03
N THR A 223 -5.02 1.07 9.71
CA THR A 223 -5.47 1.93 10.82
C THR A 223 -4.87 1.55 12.17
N ASP A 224 -4.18 0.40 12.26
CA ASP A 224 -3.49 -0.05 13.47
C ASP A 224 -2.14 0.64 13.59
N VAL A 225 -1.94 1.40 14.66
CA VAL A 225 -0.69 2.14 14.95
C VAL A 225 0.53 1.23 15.14
N ASN A 226 0.33 -0.05 15.44
CA ASN A 226 1.41 -1.03 15.60
C ASN A 226 1.82 -1.68 14.27
N SER A 227 0.98 -1.57 13.24
CA SER A 227 1.28 -2.10 11.91
C SER A 227 2.42 -1.32 11.26
N VAL A 228 3.29 -2.01 10.55
CA VAL A 228 4.30 -1.37 9.69
C VAL A 228 3.64 -0.55 8.58
N MET A 229 2.39 -0.87 8.22
CA MET A 229 1.60 -0.16 7.20
C MET A 229 0.81 1.03 7.75
N TYR A 230 1.03 1.45 9.01
CA TYR A 230 0.43 2.69 9.51
C TYR A 230 0.98 3.89 8.75
N PRO A 231 0.15 4.86 8.28
CA PRO A 231 0.58 5.94 7.37
C PRO A 231 1.67 6.86 7.92
N VAL A 232 1.79 6.95 9.24
CA VAL A 232 2.81 7.74 9.92
C VAL A 232 3.77 6.81 10.63
N SER A 233 5.03 6.79 10.21
CA SER A 233 6.03 5.90 10.78
C SER A 233 6.09 6.03 12.31
N GLN A 234 5.91 4.89 13.00
CA GLN A 234 6.06 4.74 14.44
C GLN A 234 7.41 4.10 14.82
N GLY A 235 8.27 3.90 13.83
CA GLY A 235 9.57 3.23 14.01
C GLY A 235 9.49 1.70 14.07
N HIS A 236 8.30 1.11 13.84
CA HIS A 236 8.14 -0.35 13.79
C HIS A 236 8.67 -0.92 12.47
N SER A 237 9.45 -1.99 12.56
CA SER A 237 9.96 -2.74 11.41
C SER A 237 9.51 -4.20 11.40
N GLU A 238 8.83 -4.66 12.45
CA GLU A 238 8.32 -6.04 12.55
C GLU A 238 6.88 -6.11 12.04
N LEU A 239 6.59 -7.09 11.18
CA LEU A 239 5.25 -7.33 10.66
C LEU A 239 4.32 -7.83 11.76
N THR A 240 3.18 -7.19 11.91
CA THR A 240 2.11 -7.65 12.82
C THR A 240 1.37 -8.85 12.23
N ALA A 241 0.57 -9.51 13.06
CA ALA A 241 -0.32 -10.59 12.61
C ALA A 241 -1.31 -10.11 11.53
N SER A 242 -1.74 -8.83 11.60
CA SER A 242 -2.60 -8.20 10.59
C SER A 242 -1.88 -7.98 9.27
N ASP A 243 -0.60 -7.57 9.29
CA ASP A 243 0.21 -7.40 8.07
C ASP A 243 0.45 -8.74 7.38
N ILE A 244 0.76 -9.78 8.17
CA ILE A 244 0.88 -11.15 7.68
C ILE A 244 -0.45 -11.65 7.10
N ALA A 245 -1.60 -11.32 7.71
CA ALA A 245 -2.91 -11.70 7.19
C ALA A 245 -3.23 -10.99 5.86
N GLY A 246 -2.86 -9.71 5.73
CA GLY A 246 -2.96 -8.97 4.47
C GLY A 246 -2.14 -9.64 3.36
N LEU A 247 -0.86 -9.97 3.63
CA LEU A 247 -0.01 -10.69 2.67
C LEU A 247 -0.58 -12.06 2.29
N LYS A 248 -1.14 -12.81 3.25
CA LYS A 248 -1.79 -14.09 2.96
C LYS A 248 -2.95 -13.96 1.98
N SER A 249 -3.72 -12.88 2.07
CA SER A 249 -4.84 -12.65 1.16
C SER A 249 -4.41 -12.41 -0.30
N ILE A 250 -3.15 -11.99 -0.51
CA ILE A 250 -2.58 -11.79 -1.85
C ILE A 250 -1.89 -13.08 -2.36
N TYR A 251 -1.17 -13.79 -1.49
CA TYR A 251 -0.20 -14.83 -1.89
C TYR A 251 -0.58 -16.26 -1.47
N GLN A 252 -1.71 -16.49 -0.84
CA GLN A 252 -2.26 -17.81 -0.50
C GLN A 252 -3.60 -18.04 -1.14
#